data_b9d7295a94863955ab2b5639d5dbdce9
#
_entry.id   b9d7295a94863955ab2b5639d5dbdce9
#
_cell.length_a   1.000
_cell.length_b   1.000
_cell.length_c   1.000
_cell.angle_alpha   90.00
_cell.angle_beta   90.00
_cell.angle_gamma   90.00
#
_symmetry.space_group_name_H-M   'P 1'
#
loop_
_entity.id
_entity.type
_entity.pdbx_description
1 polymer ?
#
loop_
_entity_poly.entity_id
_entity_poly.type
_entity_poly.pdbx_seq_one_letter_code
_entity_poly.pdbx_strand_id
1 'polypeptide(L)'
;MIKFSIITITYNAEAVLERTLESVAAQTYPEIEHIIVDGASKDGTLTIAEEYRRQSDAARNGHHVLIKSEPDKGIYDAMNKGLDYAMGTYIVFMNAGDSFASPSTITDIAEKTSLNVIEKEGRPLPAVVYGDTDIYDADGNYLCHRHLSA
;
A
#
# COMPACT_ATOMS: atom_id res chain seq x y z
N MET A 1 -2.92 -13.80 -12.49
CA MET A 1 -1.86 -13.23 -11.60
C MET A 1 -2.55 -12.63 -10.40
N ILE A 2 -2.05 -12.87 -9.21
CA ILE A 2 -2.59 -12.34 -7.96
C ILE A 2 -2.61 -10.82 -7.99
N LYS A 3 -3.71 -10.22 -7.59
CA LYS A 3 -3.83 -8.75 -7.44
C LYS A 3 -3.65 -8.37 -5.98
N PHE A 4 -2.87 -7.33 -5.73
CA PHE A 4 -2.67 -6.73 -4.40
C PHE A 4 -3.41 -5.40 -4.30
N SER A 5 -4.20 -5.23 -3.23
CA SER A 5 -4.78 -3.95 -2.83
C SER A 5 -3.90 -3.33 -1.75
N ILE A 6 -3.25 -2.23 -2.06
CA ILE A 6 -2.51 -1.44 -1.07
C ILE A 6 -3.44 -0.34 -0.59
N ILE A 7 -3.70 -0.29 0.71
CA ILE A 7 -4.61 0.70 1.32
C ILE A 7 -3.78 1.66 2.15
N THR A 8 -3.69 2.90 1.71
CA THR A 8 -3.03 3.98 2.44
C THR A 8 -4.07 4.85 3.14
N ILE A 9 -3.97 4.91 4.46
CA ILE A 9 -4.79 5.77 5.30
C ILE A 9 -4.01 7.06 5.56
N THR A 10 -4.68 8.20 5.36
CA THR A 10 -4.05 9.52 5.52
C THR A 10 -5.00 10.54 6.13
N TYR A 11 -4.45 11.41 6.97
CA TYR A 11 -5.13 12.59 7.52
C TYR A 11 -4.11 13.65 7.91
N ASN A 12 -4.17 14.83 7.26
CA ASN A 12 -3.22 15.93 7.45
C ASN A 12 -1.75 15.46 7.43
N ALA A 13 -1.38 14.76 6.38
CA ALA A 13 -0.10 14.06 6.25
C ALA A 13 0.78 14.59 5.10
N GLU A 14 0.61 15.85 4.68
CA GLU A 14 1.33 16.44 3.55
C GLU A 14 2.85 16.30 3.66
N ALA A 15 3.40 16.31 4.89
CA ALA A 15 4.84 16.22 5.12
C ALA A 15 5.43 14.81 4.90
N VAL A 16 4.61 13.77 4.89
CA VAL A 16 5.11 12.37 4.87
C VAL A 16 4.48 11.49 3.79
N LEU A 17 3.35 11.91 3.21
CA LEU A 17 2.58 11.10 2.28
C LEU A 17 3.37 10.78 1.01
N GLU A 18 4.09 11.75 0.45
CA GLU A 18 4.81 11.60 -0.82
C GLU A 18 5.74 10.39 -0.82
N ARG A 19 6.51 10.19 0.27
CA ARG A 19 7.39 9.03 0.42
C ARG A 19 6.65 7.70 0.31
N THR A 20 5.46 7.61 0.89
CA THR A 20 4.62 6.41 0.81
C THR A 20 4.19 6.16 -0.64
N LEU A 21 3.66 7.19 -1.29
CA LEU A 21 3.16 7.10 -2.66
C LEU A 21 4.25 6.72 -3.65
N GLU A 22 5.43 7.32 -3.52
CA GLU A 22 6.61 6.99 -4.34
C GLU A 22 7.04 5.53 -4.16
N SER A 23 7.03 5.02 -2.92
CA SER A 23 7.40 3.63 -2.64
C SER A 23 6.44 2.62 -3.26
N VAL A 24 5.16 2.97 -3.37
CA VAL A 24 4.14 2.16 -4.06
C VAL A 24 4.29 2.28 -5.57
N ALA A 25 4.49 3.51 -6.09
CA ALA A 25 4.71 3.74 -7.51
C ALA A 25 5.93 2.98 -8.06
N ALA A 26 6.97 2.85 -7.24
CA ALA A 26 8.21 2.17 -7.60
C ALA A 26 8.09 0.63 -7.65
N GLN A 27 7.00 0.03 -7.17
CA GLN A 27 6.85 -1.41 -7.18
C GLN A 27 6.82 -1.97 -8.60
N THR A 28 7.61 -3.02 -8.83
CA THR A 28 7.75 -3.65 -10.16
C THR A 28 6.65 -4.67 -10.46
N TYR A 29 5.84 -5.03 -9.48
CA TYR A 29 4.71 -5.95 -9.65
C TYR A 29 3.55 -5.24 -10.36
N PRO A 30 3.00 -5.79 -11.45
CA PRO A 30 2.07 -5.04 -12.31
C PRO A 30 0.61 -5.02 -11.81
N GLU A 31 0.18 -6.02 -11.03
CA GLU A 31 -1.22 -6.16 -10.60
C GLU A 31 -1.42 -5.52 -9.22
N ILE A 32 -1.29 -4.20 -9.15
CA ILE A 32 -1.49 -3.39 -7.94
C ILE A 32 -2.66 -2.44 -8.13
N GLU A 33 -3.57 -2.41 -7.14
CA GLU A 33 -4.46 -1.28 -6.92
C GLU A 33 -4.05 -0.56 -5.64
N HIS A 34 -3.94 0.76 -5.71
CA HIS A 34 -3.61 1.60 -4.58
C HIS A 34 -4.82 2.43 -4.19
N ILE A 35 -5.37 2.16 -3.02
CA ILE A 35 -6.55 2.82 -2.48
C ILE A 35 -6.09 3.79 -1.40
N ILE A 36 -6.26 5.08 -1.65
CA ILE A 36 -5.92 6.15 -0.71
C ILE A 36 -7.22 6.61 -0.03
N VAL A 37 -7.29 6.43 1.28
CA VAL A 37 -8.42 6.87 2.11
C VAL A 37 -7.99 8.06 2.94
N ASP A 38 -8.49 9.21 2.58
CA ASP A 38 -8.20 10.49 3.23
C ASP A 38 -9.34 10.88 4.18
N GLY A 39 -9.02 11.17 5.43
CA GLY A 39 -9.95 11.57 6.48
C GLY A 39 -10.49 13.00 6.37
N ALA A 40 -10.68 13.52 5.17
CA ALA A 40 -11.01 14.92 4.87
C ALA A 40 -9.94 15.91 5.36
N SER A 41 -8.70 15.70 4.94
CA SER A 41 -7.56 16.55 5.24
C SER A 41 -7.79 18.01 4.89
N LYS A 42 -7.14 18.92 5.65
CA LYS A 42 -7.24 20.37 5.48
C LYS A 42 -5.93 21.01 4.98
N ASP A 43 -4.88 20.22 4.85
CA ASP A 43 -3.57 20.61 4.33
C ASP A 43 -3.40 20.18 2.86
N GLY A 44 -2.16 20.11 2.36
CA GLY A 44 -1.83 19.69 1.01
C GLY A 44 -1.99 18.20 0.69
N THR A 45 -2.39 17.36 1.65
CA THR A 45 -2.47 15.89 1.51
C THR A 45 -3.24 15.46 0.26
N LEU A 46 -4.46 15.98 0.06
CA LEU A 46 -5.29 15.58 -1.07
C LEU A 46 -4.69 16.02 -2.41
N THR A 47 -4.05 17.18 -2.45
CA THR A 47 -3.37 17.67 -3.67
C THR A 47 -2.23 16.73 -4.08
N ILE A 48 -1.43 16.27 -3.11
CA ILE A 48 -0.34 15.31 -3.34
C ILE A 48 -0.90 13.98 -3.86
N ALA A 49 -1.97 13.47 -3.25
CA ALA A 49 -2.60 12.23 -3.69
C ALA A 49 -3.16 12.30 -5.13
N GLU A 50 -3.80 13.42 -5.50
CA GLU A 50 -4.34 13.63 -6.85
C GLU A 50 -3.23 13.75 -7.91
N GLU A 51 -2.13 14.42 -7.59
CA GLU A 51 -0.97 14.49 -8.49
C GLU A 51 -0.35 13.09 -8.69
N TYR A 52 -0.21 12.32 -7.63
CA TYR A 52 0.24 10.94 -7.69
C TYR A 52 -0.66 10.08 -8.60
N ARG A 53 -1.99 10.17 -8.44
CA ARG A 53 -2.94 9.44 -9.30
C ARG A 53 -2.73 9.80 -10.77
N ARG A 54 -2.59 11.08 -11.09
CA ARG A 54 -2.36 11.56 -12.44
C ARG A 54 -1.07 11.00 -13.06
N GLN A 55 0.00 10.93 -12.26
CA GLN A 55 1.28 10.36 -12.69
C GLN A 55 1.16 8.84 -12.89
N SER A 56 0.48 8.13 -12.01
CA SER A 56 0.23 6.69 -12.12
C SER A 56 -0.56 6.34 -13.38
N ASP A 57 -1.62 7.09 -13.68
CA ASP A 57 -2.44 6.91 -14.88
C ASP A 57 -1.62 7.13 -16.17
N ALA A 58 -0.66 8.07 -16.14
CA ALA A 58 0.23 8.33 -17.26
C ALA A 58 1.32 7.26 -17.45
N ALA A 59 1.75 6.61 -16.37
CA ALA A 59 2.83 5.61 -16.38
C ALA A 59 2.45 4.31 -17.09
N ARG A 60 1.17 3.94 -17.12
CA ARG A 60 0.64 2.71 -17.76
C ARG A 60 1.38 1.43 -17.34
N ASN A 61 1.80 1.37 -16.08
CA ASN A 61 2.56 0.25 -15.51
C ASN A 61 1.68 -0.89 -14.95
N GLY A 62 0.36 -0.81 -15.12
CA GLY A 62 -0.61 -1.77 -14.58
C GLY A 62 -1.16 -1.41 -13.20
N HIS A 63 -0.65 -0.33 -12.59
CA HIS A 63 -1.16 0.15 -11.30
C HIS A 63 -2.44 0.98 -11.50
N HIS A 64 -3.40 0.82 -10.58
CA HIS A 64 -4.61 1.61 -10.52
C HIS A 64 -4.69 2.37 -9.21
N VAL A 65 -4.97 3.67 -9.26
CA VAL A 65 -5.09 4.50 -8.06
C VAL A 65 -6.52 4.97 -7.86
N LEU A 66 -7.08 4.69 -6.68
CA LEU A 66 -8.38 5.17 -6.23
C LEU A 66 -8.18 6.09 -5.01
N ILE A 67 -8.78 7.26 -5.03
CA ILE A 67 -8.77 8.20 -3.92
C ILE A 67 -10.18 8.38 -3.39
N LYS A 68 -10.34 8.27 -2.08
CA LYS A 68 -11.57 8.57 -1.35
C LYS A 68 -11.25 9.52 -0.22
N SER A 69 -11.86 10.70 -0.24
CA SER A 69 -11.71 11.71 0.80
C SER A 69 -13.06 11.98 1.45
N GLU A 70 -13.19 11.62 2.71
CA GLU A 70 -14.38 11.84 3.53
C GLU A 70 -14.04 11.77 5.01
N PRO A 71 -14.78 12.44 5.88
CA PRO A 71 -14.56 12.34 7.33
C PRO A 71 -14.65 10.90 7.81
N ASP A 72 -13.76 10.52 8.71
CA ASP A 72 -13.77 9.23 9.38
C ASP A 72 -13.81 9.36 10.92
N LYS A 73 -13.96 8.23 11.59
CA LYS A 73 -13.98 8.11 13.05
C LYS A 73 -12.65 7.60 13.60
N GLY A 74 -11.58 7.78 12.85
CA GLY A 74 -10.24 7.34 13.18
C GLY A 74 -9.73 6.24 12.25
N ILE A 75 -8.46 5.84 12.47
CA ILE A 75 -7.69 4.97 11.59
C ILE A 75 -8.41 3.66 11.21
N TYR A 76 -9.09 3.02 12.16
CA TYR A 76 -9.78 1.75 11.89
C TYR A 76 -11.04 1.93 11.04
N ASP A 77 -11.73 3.06 11.16
CA ASP A 77 -12.86 3.39 10.29
C ASP A 77 -12.39 3.63 8.86
N ALA A 78 -11.28 4.37 8.70
CA ALA A 78 -10.65 4.57 7.41
C ALA A 78 -10.14 3.24 6.78
N MET A 79 -9.54 2.35 7.59
CA MET A 79 -9.16 1.00 7.13
C MET A 79 -10.36 0.21 6.61
N ASN A 80 -11.48 0.19 7.37
CA ASN A 80 -12.70 -0.51 6.95
C ASN A 80 -13.27 0.07 5.64
N LYS A 81 -13.29 1.39 5.50
CA LYS A 81 -13.69 2.04 4.25
C LYS A 81 -12.79 1.63 3.08
N GLY A 82 -11.48 1.54 3.30
CA GLY A 82 -10.53 1.05 2.30
C GLY A 82 -10.82 -0.38 1.86
N LEU A 83 -11.20 -1.26 2.79
CA LEU A 83 -11.59 -2.64 2.49
C LEU A 83 -12.82 -2.72 1.59
N ASP A 84 -13.80 -1.83 1.76
CA ASP A 84 -15.01 -1.82 0.93
C ASP A 84 -14.73 -1.56 -0.57
N TYR A 85 -13.58 -0.96 -0.88
CA TYR A 85 -13.13 -0.69 -2.25
C TYR A 85 -12.12 -1.70 -2.78
N ALA A 86 -11.54 -2.54 -1.92
CA ALA A 86 -10.47 -3.45 -2.30
C ALA A 86 -11.00 -4.62 -3.15
N MET A 87 -10.36 -4.85 -4.29
CA MET A 87 -10.66 -5.95 -5.21
C MET A 87 -9.50 -6.92 -5.36
N GLY A 88 -8.40 -6.69 -4.65
CA GLY A 88 -7.22 -7.57 -4.66
C GLY A 88 -7.44 -8.85 -3.86
N THR A 89 -6.72 -9.88 -4.24
CA THR A 89 -6.69 -11.15 -3.51
C THR A 89 -6.01 -10.98 -2.14
N TYR A 90 -4.99 -10.12 -2.08
CA TYR A 90 -4.29 -9.75 -0.86
C TYR A 90 -4.39 -8.26 -0.60
N ILE A 91 -4.45 -7.92 0.68
CA ILE A 91 -4.53 -6.54 1.15
C ILE A 91 -3.29 -6.22 1.98
N VAL A 92 -2.71 -5.06 1.69
CA VAL A 92 -1.60 -4.49 2.45
C VAL A 92 -2.03 -3.13 2.97
N PHE A 93 -2.06 -2.96 4.30
CA PHE A 93 -2.22 -1.64 4.89
C PHE A 93 -0.86 -0.95 4.99
N MET A 94 -0.81 0.29 4.52
CA MET A 94 0.38 1.13 4.55
C MET A 94 -0.04 2.54 4.96
N ASN A 95 0.27 2.92 6.18
CA ASN A 95 -0.08 4.26 6.66
C ASN A 95 0.78 5.34 5.97
N ALA A 96 0.26 6.56 5.90
CA ALA A 96 1.06 7.68 5.42
C ALA A 96 2.33 7.83 6.28
N GLY A 97 3.49 7.86 5.61
CA GLY A 97 4.81 7.83 6.23
C GLY A 97 5.52 6.47 6.19
N ASP A 98 4.80 5.36 6.03
CA ASP A 98 5.40 4.04 5.80
C ASP A 98 5.87 3.88 4.35
N SER A 99 6.78 2.95 4.09
CA SER A 99 7.25 2.67 2.74
C SER A 99 7.66 1.21 2.56
N PHE A 100 7.56 0.71 1.35
CA PHE A 100 8.17 -0.57 1.00
C PHE A 100 9.69 -0.50 1.06
N ALA A 101 10.34 -1.57 1.53
CA ALA A 101 11.79 -1.63 1.68
C ALA A 101 12.54 -1.61 0.33
N SER A 102 11.89 -2.06 -0.76
CA SER A 102 12.48 -2.05 -2.10
C SER A 102 11.40 -2.02 -3.18
N PRO A 103 11.76 -1.65 -4.43
CA PRO A 103 10.84 -1.73 -5.57
C PRO A 103 10.37 -3.15 -5.91
N SER A 104 11.08 -4.18 -5.47
CA SER A 104 10.71 -5.58 -5.71
C SER A 104 9.92 -6.22 -4.58
N THR A 105 9.57 -5.50 -3.51
CA THR A 105 8.98 -6.11 -2.30
C THR A 105 7.72 -6.93 -2.62
N ILE A 106 6.78 -6.41 -3.39
CA ILE A 106 5.55 -7.15 -3.75
C ILE A 106 5.88 -8.32 -4.70
N THR A 107 6.80 -8.13 -5.64
CA THR A 107 7.28 -9.22 -6.51
C THR A 107 7.91 -10.34 -5.68
N ASP A 108 8.80 -9.99 -4.76
CA ASP A 108 9.46 -10.95 -3.87
C ASP A 108 8.45 -11.74 -3.01
N ILE A 109 7.43 -11.07 -2.49
CA ILE A 109 6.34 -11.72 -1.75
C ILE A 109 5.65 -12.74 -2.66
N ALA A 110 5.22 -12.34 -3.85
CA ALA A 110 4.49 -13.21 -4.77
C ALA A 110 5.33 -14.42 -5.23
N GLU A 111 6.62 -14.23 -5.47
CA GLU A 111 7.54 -15.27 -5.92
C GLU A 111 7.97 -16.21 -4.80
N LYS A 112 8.46 -15.68 -3.67
CA LYS A 112 8.93 -16.50 -2.53
C LYS A 112 7.84 -17.36 -1.92
N THR A 113 6.59 -16.90 -1.96
CA THR A 113 5.44 -17.66 -1.49
C THR A 113 4.74 -18.44 -2.60
N SER A 114 5.22 -18.35 -3.84
CA SER A 114 4.66 -19.03 -5.01
C SER A 114 3.17 -18.75 -5.26
N LEU A 115 2.66 -17.58 -4.85
CA LEU A 115 1.23 -17.26 -4.93
C LEU A 115 0.64 -17.42 -6.33
N ASN A 116 1.32 -16.92 -7.34
CA ASN A 116 0.84 -17.01 -8.73
C ASN A 116 0.81 -18.46 -9.25
N VAL A 117 1.71 -19.32 -8.77
CA VAL A 117 1.74 -20.75 -9.12
C VAL A 117 0.58 -21.45 -8.44
N ILE A 118 0.40 -21.24 -7.14
CA ILE A 118 -0.69 -21.83 -6.33
C ILE A 118 -2.06 -21.45 -6.93
N GLU A 119 -2.26 -20.16 -7.26
CA GLU A 119 -3.47 -19.66 -7.91
C GLU A 119 -3.73 -20.39 -9.25
N LYS A 120 -2.71 -20.47 -10.12
CA LYS A 120 -2.81 -21.10 -11.42
C LYS A 120 -3.14 -22.60 -11.34
N GLU A 121 -2.65 -23.27 -10.32
CA GLU A 121 -2.92 -24.68 -10.03
C GLU A 121 -4.28 -24.91 -9.37
N GLY A 122 -5.03 -23.85 -9.02
CA GLY A 122 -6.31 -23.94 -8.32
C GLY A 122 -6.19 -24.43 -6.87
N ARG A 123 -5.01 -24.33 -6.27
CA ARG A 123 -4.75 -24.72 -4.88
C ARG A 123 -5.19 -23.62 -3.91
N PRO A 124 -5.53 -23.95 -2.66
CA PRO A 124 -5.85 -22.95 -1.64
C PRO A 124 -4.67 -22.01 -1.41
N LEU A 125 -4.94 -20.70 -1.50
CA LEU A 125 -3.97 -19.65 -1.17
C LEU A 125 -3.82 -19.52 0.36
N PRO A 126 -2.62 -19.18 0.87
CA PRO A 126 -2.46 -18.84 2.29
C PRO A 126 -3.33 -17.63 2.65
N ALA A 127 -4.00 -17.69 3.79
CA ALA A 127 -4.87 -16.62 4.24
C ALA A 127 -4.09 -15.35 4.64
N VAL A 128 -2.88 -15.54 5.15
CA VAL A 128 -1.99 -14.44 5.57
C VAL A 128 -0.58 -14.72 5.07
N VAL A 129 0.04 -13.67 4.53
CA VAL A 129 1.47 -13.63 4.22
C VAL A 129 2.06 -12.48 5.01
N TYR A 130 3.16 -12.70 5.70
CA TYR A 130 3.83 -11.69 6.50
C TYR A 130 5.35 -11.72 6.27
N GLY A 131 5.98 -10.60 6.54
CA GLY A 131 7.42 -10.41 6.45
C GLY A 131 7.93 -9.51 7.57
N ASP A 132 9.21 -9.38 7.65
CA ASP A 132 9.88 -8.55 8.65
C ASP A 132 9.71 -7.05 8.34
N THR A 133 9.91 -6.21 9.34
CA THR A 133 9.78 -4.76 9.23
C THR A 133 10.99 -4.07 9.85
N ASP A 134 11.58 -3.14 9.12
CA ASP A 134 12.57 -2.21 9.66
C ASP A 134 11.88 -0.95 10.19
N ILE A 135 12.31 -0.51 11.36
CA ILE A 135 11.74 0.67 12.03
C ILE A 135 12.77 1.78 12.02
N TYR A 136 12.32 2.97 11.62
CA TYR A 136 13.11 4.19 11.57
C TYR A 136 12.44 5.28 12.41
N ASP A 137 13.23 6.23 12.94
CA ASP A 137 12.69 7.43 13.59
C ASP A 137 12.18 8.47 12.57
N ALA A 138 11.66 9.59 13.08
CA ALA A 138 11.16 10.68 12.24
C ALA A 138 12.24 11.34 11.37
N ASP A 139 13.51 11.25 11.79
CA ASP A 139 14.66 11.81 11.08
C ASP A 139 15.26 10.82 10.06
N GLY A 140 14.69 9.60 9.97
CA GLY A 140 15.11 8.55 9.03
C GLY A 140 16.27 7.69 9.53
N ASN A 141 16.61 7.76 10.82
CA ASN A 141 17.63 6.89 11.40
C ASN A 141 17.03 5.51 11.71
N TYR A 142 17.77 4.46 11.34
CA TYR A 142 17.39 3.08 11.66
C TYR A 142 17.37 2.84 13.18
N LEU A 143 16.25 2.31 13.67
CA LEU A 143 16.06 1.99 15.09
C LEU A 143 16.21 0.49 15.37
N CYS A 144 15.48 -0.34 14.66
CA CYS A 144 15.52 -1.78 14.86
C CYS A 144 14.88 -2.57 13.71
N HIS A 145 15.20 -3.85 13.66
CA HIS A 145 14.54 -4.84 12.81
C HIS A 145 13.52 -5.61 13.65
N ARG A 146 12.29 -5.67 13.17
CA ARG A 146 11.20 -6.40 13.82
C ARG A 146 10.91 -7.69 13.05
N HIS A 147 11.27 -8.82 13.65
CA HIS A 147 10.86 -10.13 13.14
C HIS A 147 9.40 -10.40 13.49
N LEU A 148 8.63 -10.79 12.48
CA LEU A 148 7.29 -11.33 12.67
C LEU A 148 7.41 -12.86 12.64
N SER A 149 7.16 -13.51 13.79
CA SER A 149 7.09 -14.96 13.88
C SER A 149 5.65 -15.45 13.83
N ALA A 150 5.45 -16.61 13.21
CA ALA A 150 4.17 -17.31 13.19
C ALA A 150 3.78 -17.82 14.59
#